data_a473de1fe981c518b192b6a62f7a24e6
#
_entry.id   a473de1fe981c518b192b6a62f7a24e6
#
_cell.length_a   1.000
_cell.length_b   1.000
_cell.length_c   1.000
_cell.angle_alpha   90.00
_cell.angle_beta   90.00
_cell.angle_gamma   90.00
#
_symmetry.space_group_name_H-M   'P 1'
#
loop_
_entity.id
_entity.type
_entity.pdbx_description
1 polymer ?
#
loop_
_entity_poly.entity_id
_entity_poly.type
_entity_poly.pdbx_seq_one_letter_code
_entity_poly.pdbx_strand_id
1 'polypeptide(L)'
;MSEPNRNSPLLKPDWQYIEKLSLQDFKAADWRVLNAQRAPYHAEQQVRQVLRMLADSRDDPTFGYRVNNYRHSLQSATMALRDGLPEEDIVVALLHDIGFVVCPDMHGAFAADLLGAYISDRNDWMLRRHAIFQNFHSPERPDVDQQGRERWRGHPHFEWAATFVAKYDQAAFDPVYDCAPLEVFEPLVHRVFARTPQPRPQFQDEVRNDQEQETS
;
A
#
# COMPACT_ATOMS: atom_id res chain seq x y z
N MET A 1 13.58 35.49 9.89
CA MET A 1 13.58 34.02 9.68
C MET A 1 12.39 33.46 10.43
N SER A 2 11.49 32.77 9.76
CA SER A 2 10.39 32.08 10.46
C SER A 2 11.01 30.97 11.33
N GLU A 3 10.68 30.98 12.61
CA GLU A 3 11.07 29.88 13.50
C GLU A 3 10.54 28.55 12.96
N PRO A 4 11.28 27.44 13.10
CA PRO A 4 10.74 26.13 12.77
C PRO A 4 9.41 25.91 13.51
N ASN A 5 8.47 25.18 12.89
CA ASN A 5 7.12 24.97 13.44
C ASN A 5 7.19 24.21 14.78
N ARG A 6 7.40 24.97 15.86
CA ARG A 6 7.46 24.46 17.24
C ARG A 6 6.07 24.18 17.84
N ASN A 7 5.01 24.42 17.06
CA ASN A 7 3.63 24.22 17.50
C ASN A 7 3.04 22.86 17.07
N SER A 8 3.83 21.98 16.45
CA SER A 8 3.34 20.65 16.10
C SER A 8 3.03 19.85 17.37
N PRO A 9 1.82 19.29 17.52
CA PRO A 9 1.47 18.42 18.65
C PRO A 9 2.28 17.11 18.66
N LEU A 10 2.99 16.82 17.58
CA LEU A 10 3.84 15.63 17.42
C LEU A 10 5.31 15.92 17.72
N LEU A 11 5.65 17.18 18.03
CA LEU A 11 7.00 17.56 18.41
C LEU A 11 7.39 16.94 19.76
N LYS A 12 8.51 16.25 19.80
CA LYS A 12 9.06 15.74 21.06
C LYS A 12 9.93 16.84 21.71
N PRO A 13 9.88 17.01 23.05
CA PRO A 13 10.59 18.10 23.74
C PRO A 13 12.12 18.02 23.64
N ASP A 14 12.62 16.82 23.41
CA ASP A 14 14.04 16.49 23.35
C ASP A 14 14.64 16.51 21.94
N TRP A 15 13.83 16.84 20.92
CA TRP A 15 14.32 16.90 19.54
C TRP A 15 15.32 18.04 19.35
N GLN A 16 16.42 17.70 18.69
CA GLN A 16 17.51 18.63 18.36
C GLN A 16 17.35 19.13 16.92
N TYR A 17 17.66 20.40 16.71
CA TYR A 17 17.64 21.02 15.39
C TYR A 17 19.06 21.15 14.84
N ILE A 18 19.21 20.93 13.55
CA ILE A 18 20.46 21.17 12.83
C ILE A 18 20.38 22.57 12.26
N GLU A 19 21.32 23.44 12.68
CA GLU A 19 21.37 24.87 12.28
C GLU A 19 21.82 25.07 10.82
N LYS A 20 22.23 24.00 10.13
CA LYS A 20 22.70 24.04 8.75
C LYS A 20 21.55 24.12 7.77
N LEU A 21 21.70 24.94 6.73
CA LEU A 21 20.65 25.23 5.76
C LEU A 21 20.72 24.39 4.47
N SER A 22 21.82 23.65 4.28
CA SER A 22 22.04 22.81 3.11
C SER A 22 22.54 21.42 3.53
N LEU A 23 22.03 20.38 2.88
CA LEU A 23 22.45 18.99 3.14
C LEU A 23 23.93 18.74 2.86
N GLN A 24 24.53 19.50 1.91
CA GLN A 24 25.96 19.41 1.61
C GLN A 24 26.85 19.81 2.79
N ASP A 25 26.32 20.61 3.73
CA ASP A 25 27.04 21.05 4.93
C ASP A 25 26.88 20.07 6.09
N PHE A 26 26.01 19.05 5.95
CA PHE A 26 25.76 18.07 6.99
C PHE A 26 26.94 17.14 7.15
N LYS A 27 27.29 16.88 8.41
CA LYS A 27 28.30 15.90 8.79
C LYS A 27 27.64 14.60 9.30
N ALA A 28 28.41 13.55 9.41
CA ALA A 28 27.94 12.27 9.92
C ALA A 28 27.25 12.37 11.30
N ALA A 29 27.67 13.33 12.13
CA ALA A 29 27.04 13.58 13.43
C ALA A 29 25.60 14.11 13.27
N ASP A 30 25.38 15.02 12.34
CA ASP A 30 24.06 15.60 12.07
C ASP A 30 23.07 14.52 11.59
N TRP A 31 23.55 13.67 10.67
CA TRP A 31 22.75 12.53 10.19
C TRP A 31 22.39 11.55 11.31
N ARG A 32 23.30 11.29 12.24
CA ARG A 32 22.98 10.43 13.41
C ARG A 32 21.86 11.02 14.27
N VAL A 33 21.91 12.33 14.53
CA VAL A 33 20.85 13.02 15.27
C VAL A 33 19.50 12.89 14.55
N LEU A 34 19.46 13.22 13.25
CA LEU A 34 18.22 13.13 12.47
C LEU A 34 17.66 11.71 12.43
N ASN A 35 18.51 10.71 12.20
CA ASN A 35 18.06 9.33 12.11
C ASN A 35 17.56 8.79 13.45
N ALA A 36 18.22 9.17 14.56
CA ALA A 36 17.76 8.80 15.90
C ALA A 36 16.37 9.38 16.23
N GLN A 37 16.04 10.55 15.69
CA GLN A 37 14.73 11.19 15.87
C GLN A 37 13.67 10.64 14.91
N ARG A 38 14.04 10.38 13.64
CA ARG A 38 13.12 9.90 12.60
C ARG A 38 12.64 8.47 12.84
N ALA A 39 13.52 7.56 13.21
CA ALA A 39 13.18 6.14 13.30
C ALA A 39 12.02 5.85 14.27
N PRO A 40 12.05 6.33 15.54
CA PRO A 40 10.93 6.14 16.45
C PRO A 40 9.67 6.90 16.00
N TYR A 41 9.82 8.07 15.38
CA TYR A 41 8.67 8.82 14.83
C TYR A 41 7.99 8.04 13.70
N HIS A 42 8.76 7.48 12.75
CA HIS A 42 8.19 6.68 11.66
C HIS A 42 7.49 5.44 12.23
N ALA A 43 8.10 4.72 13.15
CA ALA A 43 7.50 3.55 13.77
C ALA A 43 6.16 3.86 14.47
N GLU A 44 6.06 5.05 15.11
CA GLU A 44 4.83 5.50 15.78
C GLU A 44 3.75 5.97 14.79
N GLN A 45 4.16 6.70 13.73
CA GLN A 45 3.21 7.44 12.88
C GLN A 45 2.83 6.71 11.60
N GLN A 46 3.63 5.77 11.10
CA GLN A 46 3.40 5.12 9.81
C GLN A 46 2.02 4.44 9.76
N VAL A 47 1.75 3.52 10.67
CA VAL A 47 0.47 2.80 10.73
C VAL A 47 -0.69 3.76 10.96
N ARG A 48 -0.49 4.74 11.86
CA ARG A 48 -1.52 5.75 12.16
C ARG A 48 -1.92 6.55 10.93
N GLN A 49 -0.95 6.96 10.10
CA GLN A 49 -1.22 7.70 8.87
C GLN A 49 -1.88 6.83 7.81
N VAL A 50 -1.47 5.57 7.67
CA VAL A 50 -2.10 4.60 6.75
C VAL A 50 -3.56 4.36 7.12
N LEU A 51 -3.84 4.06 8.39
CA LEU A 51 -5.21 3.83 8.87
C LEU A 51 -6.07 5.09 8.75
N ARG A 52 -5.49 6.27 9.00
CA ARG A 52 -6.17 7.54 8.78
C ARG A 52 -6.53 7.75 7.31
N MET A 53 -5.60 7.48 6.38
CA MET A 53 -5.85 7.60 4.95
C MET A 53 -7.02 6.72 4.51
N LEU A 54 -7.10 5.49 5.03
CA LEU A 54 -8.24 4.61 4.78
C LEU A 54 -9.53 5.18 5.42
N ALA A 55 -9.47 5.62 6.68
CA ALA A 55 -10.62 6.15 7.40
C ALA A 55 -11.17 7.44 6.77
N ASP A 56 -10.31 8.31 6.24
CA ASP A 56 -10.69 9.55 5.57
C ASP A 56 -11.53 9.28 4.29
N SER A 57 -11.40 8.09 3.67
CA SER A 57 -12.23 7.68 2.50
C SER A 57 -13.64 7.17 2.88
N ARG A 58 -14.00 7.16 4.18
CA ARG A 58 -15.30 6.67 4.66
C ARG A 58 -16.49 7.39 4.03
N ASP A 59 -16.34 8.69 3.83
CA ASP A 59 -17.40 9.56 3.32
C ASP A 59 -17.23 9.89 1.83
N ASP A 60 -16.29 9.22 1.14
CA ASP A 60 -16.10 9.39 -0.30
C ASP A 60 -17.36 8.94 -1.08
N PRO A 61 -17.65 9.58 -2.22
CA PRO A 61 -18.74 9.15 -3.09
C PRO A 61 -18.50 7.76 -3.66
N THR A 62 -19.58 7.10 -4.07
CA THR A 62 -19.54 5.76 -4.64
C THR A 62 -19.21 5.75 -6.15
N PHE A 63 -19.12 6.89 -6.80
CA PHE A 63 -18.91 7.04 -8.26
C PHE A 63 -19.94 6.27 -9.13
N GLY A 64 -21.07 5.87 -8.55
CA GLY A 64 -22.11 5.06 -9.23
C GLY A 64 -22.12 3.58 -8.84
N TYR A 65 -21.12 3.10 -8.12
CA TYR A 65 -21.15 1.78 -7.46
C TYR A 65 -22.16 1.79 -6.29
N ARG A 66 -22.45 0.62 -5.71
CA ARG A 66 -23.31 0.48 -4.53
C ARG A 66 -22.55 0.68 -3.22
N VAL A 67 -21.23 0.62 -3.26
CA VAL A 67 -20.30 0.85 -2.13
C VAL A 67 -19.20 1.84 -2.55
N ASN A 68 -18.67 2.58 -1.60
CA ASN A 68 -17.46 3.39 -1.81
C ASN A 68 -16.20 2.58 -1.54
N ASN A 69 -15.04 3.17 -1.79
CA ASN A 69 -13.75 2.49 -1.64
C ASN A 69 -13.49 2.02 -0.20
N TYR A 70 -13.87 2.81 0.79
CA TYR A 70 -13.76 2.41 2.21
C TYR A 70 -14.53 1.11 2.49
N ARG A 71 -15.80 1.05 2.06
CA ARG A 71 -16.63 -0.13 2.28
C ARG A 71 -16.16 -1.33 1.46
N HIS A 72 -15.70 -1.10 0.23
CA HIS A 72 -15.05 -2.12 -0.59
C HIS A 72 -13.84 -2.75 0.12
N SER A 73 -12.94 -1.92 0.66
CA SER A 73 -11.76 -2.35 1.42
C SER A 73 -12.13 -3.18 2.66
N LEU A 74 -13.13 -2.73 3.44
CA LEU A 74 -13.61 -3.50 4.60
C LEU A 74 -14.25 -4.82 4.20
N GLN A 75 -15.02 -4.84 3.11
CA GLN A 75 -15.65 -6.06 2.61
C GLN A 75 -14.62 -7.06 2.14
N SER A 76 -13.65 -6.62 1.33
CA SER A 76 -12.52 -7.43 0.85
C SER A 76 -11.76 -8.07 2.01
N ALA A 77 -11.37 -7.26 3.01
CA ALA A 77 -10.67 -7.76 4.19
C ALA A 77 -11.53 -8.70 5.05
N THR A 78 -12.85 -8.43 5.16
CA THR A 78 -13.76 -9.30 5.93
C THR A 78 -13.92 -10.66 5.26
N MET A 79 -13.98 -10.71 3.93
CA MET A 79 -14.05 -11.96 3.19
C MET A 79 -12.76 -12.76 3.38
N ALA A 80 -11.60 -12.12 3.28
CA ALA A 80 -10.30 -12.74 3.52
C ALA A 80 -10.17 -13.28 4.98
N LEU A 81 -10.65 -12.50 5.96
CA LEU A 81 -10.68 -12.91 7.37
C LEU A 81 -11.57 -14.13 7.59
N ARG A 82 -12.76 -14.17 7.01
CA ARG A 82 -13.72 -15.28 7.13
C ARG A 82 -13.23 -16.56 6.47
N ASP A 83 -12.46 -16.42 5.39
CA ASP A 83 -11.80 -17.56 4.74
C ASP A 83 -10.54 -18.04 5.49
N GLY A 84 -10.19 -17.39 6.60
CA GLY A 84 -9.05 -17.79 7.44
C GLY A 84 -7.68 -17.54 6.79
N LEU A 85 -7.56 -16.54 5.93
CA LEU A 85 -6.29 -16.21 5.31
C LEU A 85 -5.27 -15.71 6.35
N PRO A 86 -3.96 -15.83 6.05
CA PRO A 86 -2.91 -15.23 6.85
C PRO A 86 -3.11 -13.72 7.06
N GLU A 87 -2.64 -13.19 8.20
CA GLU A 87 -2.77 -11.77 8.56
C GLU A 87 -2.27 -10.82 7.45
N GLU A 88 -1.19 -11.21 6.77
CA GLU A 88 -0.64 -10.45 5.66
C GLU A 88 -1.67 -10.29 4.53
N ASP A 89 -2.30 -11.38 4.13
CA ASP A 89 -3.27 -11.39 3.03
C ASP A 89 -4.52 -10.59 3.40
N ILE A 90 -4.93 -10.61 4.67
CA ILE A 90 -6.05 -9.81 5.19
C ILE A 90 -5.71 -8.31 5.14
N VAL A 91 -4.49 -7.92 5.56
CA VAL A 91 -4.03 -6.53 5.50
C VAL A 91 -3.89 -6.06 4.06
N VAL A 92 -3.39 -6.92 3.17
CA VAL A 92 -3.32 -6.64 1.73
C VAL A 92 -4.71 -6.44 1.15
N ALA A 93 -5.70 -7.27 1.53
CA ALA A 93 -7.10 -7.09 1.11
C ALA A 93 -7.70 -5.77 1.62
N LEU A 94 -7.36 -5.35 2.85
CA LEU A 94 -7.82 -4.09 3.41
C LEU A 94 -7.25 -2.87 2.67
N LEU A 95 -6.00 -2.95 2.20
CA LEU A 95 -5.24 -1.80 1.73
C LEU A 95 -4.92 -1.82 0.23
N HIS A 96 -5.42 -2.81 -0.54
CA HIS A 96 -5.06 -2.97 -1.96
C HIS A 96 -5.42 -1.74 -2.80
N ASP A 97 -6.52 -1.08 -2.45
CA ASP A 97 -7.06 0.09 -3.13
C ASP A 97 -6.83 1.41 -2.36
N ILE A 98 -5.93 1.44 -1.38
CA ILE A 98 -5.71 2.65 -0.55
C ILE A 98 -5.29 3.87 -1.38
N GLY A 99 -4.71 3.66 -2.55
CA GLY A 99 -4.33 4.71 -3.51
C GLY A 99 -5.45 5.15 -4.45
N PHE A 100 -6.64 4.57 -4.42
CA PHE A 100 -7.67 4.72 -5.46
C PHE A 100 -8.02 6.18 -5.78
N VAL A 101 -8.13 7.05 -4.79
CA VAL A 101 -8.46 8.47 -5.00
C VAL A 101 -7.21 9.31 -5.29
N VAL A 102 -6.10 9.05 -4.62
CA VAL A 102 -4.90 9.88 -4.71
C VAL A 102 -3.99 9.53 -5.89
N CYS A 103 -4.10 8.31 -6.41
CA CYS A 103 -3.28 7.79 -7.51
C CYS A 103 -4.06 6.78 -8.37
N PRO A 104 -5.20 7.18 -9.00
CA PRO A 104 -6.19 6.26 -9.58
C PRO A 104 -5.59 5.31 -10.61
N ASP A 105 -4.74 5.80 -11.52
CA ASP A 105 -4.16 4.98 -12.60
C ASP A 105 -3.07 4.01 -12.11
N MET A 106 -2.50 4.28 -10.92
CA MET A 106 -1.38 3.52 -10.36
C MET A 106 -1.64 3.08 -8.91
N HIS A 107 -2.92 3.02 -8.48
CA HIS A 107 -3.28 2.71 -7.09
C HIS A 107 -2.69 1.37 -6.60
N GLY A 108 -2.63 0.37 -7.47
CA GLY A 108 -2.03 -0.92 -7.14
C GLY A 108 -0.52 -0.84 -6.91
N ALA A 109 0.20 -0.04 -7.70
CA ALA A 109 1.61 0.24 -7.47
C ALA A 109 1.80 1.06 -6.19
N PHE A 110 0.93 2.04 -5.93
CA PHE A 110 0.93 2.82 -4.69
C PHE A 110 0.78 1.93 -3.46
N ALA A 111 -0.20 1.02 -3.46
CA ALA A 111 -0.39 0.06 -2.38
C ALA A 111 0.82 -0.88 -2.21
N ALA A 112 1.38 -1.36 -3.32
CA ALA A 112 2.57 -2.20 -3.32
C ALA A 112 3.80 -1.48 -2.75
N ASP A 113 4.02 -0.22 -3.10
CA ASP A 113 5.16 0.56 -2.58
C ASP A 113 4.97 0.91 -1.09
N LEU A 114 3.74 1.15 -0.66
CA LEU A 114 3.41 1.40 0.74
C LEU A 114 3.68 0.17 1.63
N LEU A 115 3.30 -1.00 1.17
CA LEU A 115 3.34 -2.26 1.92
C LEU A 115 4.61 -3.07 1.66
N GLY A 116 5.25 -2.88 0.52
CA GLY A 116 6.22 -3.80 -0.07
C GLY A 116 7.36 -4.24 0.86
N ALA A 117 7.84 -3.36 1.75
CA ALA A 117 8.88 -3.71 2.70
C ALA A 117 8.43 -4.73 3.77
N TYR A 118 7.13 -4.97 3.93
CA TYR A 118 6.53 -5.75 5.03
C TYR A 118 5.76 -6.98 4.56
N ILE A 119 5.55 -7.13 3.25
CA ILE A 119 4.77 -8.22 2.64
C ILE A 119 5.64 -9.10 1.75
N SER A 120 5.13 -10.28 1.43
CA SER A 120 5.78 -11.24 0.53
C SER A 120 5.81 -10.74 -0.94
N ASP A 121 6.75 -11.25 -1.72
CA ASP A 121 6.84 -10.98 -3.16
C ASP A 121 5.56 -11.36 -3.90
N ARG A 122 4.88 -12.39 -3.43
CA ARG A 122 3.58 -12.83 -3.96
C ARG A 122 2.53 -11.71 -3.86
N ASN A 123 2.43 -11.07 -2.71
CA ASN A 123 1.47 -10.00 -2.46
C ASN A 123 1.89 -8.69 -3.12
N ASP A 124 3.17 -8.34 -3.12
CA ASP A 124 3.68 -7.18 -3.88
C ASP A 124 3.37 -7.32 -5.38
N TRP A 125 3.66 -8.50 -5.96
CA TRP A 125 3.39 -8.77 -7.36
C TRP A 125 1.89 -8.69 -7.70
N MET A 126 1.04 -9.24 -6.84
CA MET A 126 -0.41 -9.19 -6.99
C MET A 126 -0.92 -7.75 -6.92
N LEU A 127 -0.54 -6.96 -5.92
CA LEU A 127 -0.96 -5.57 -5.78
C LEU A 127 -0.66 -4.74 -7.02
N ARG A 128 0.54 -4.86 -7.58
CA ARG A 128 0.94 -4.12 -8.79
C ARG A 128 0.12 -4.45 -10.02
N ARG A 129 -0.63 -5.54 -10.02
CA ARG A 129 -1.31 -6.09 -11.21
C ARG A 129 -2.80 -6.35 -11.01
N HIS A 130 -3.33 -6.21 -9.79
CA HIS A 130 -4.71 -6.59 -9.50
C HIS A 130 -5.72 -5.90 -10.41
N ALA A 131 -5.55 -4.62 -10.75
CA ALA A 131 -6.42 -3.90 -11.67
C ALA A 131 -6.49 -4.53 -13.08
N ILE A 132 -5.36 -5.08 -13.58
CA ILE A 132 -5.35 -5.79 -14.87
C ILE A 132 -6.05 -7.15 -14.73
N PHE A 133 -5.90 -7.82 -13.59
CA PHE A 133 -6.63 -9.06 -13.31
C PHE A 133 -8.12 -8.80 -13.13
N GLN A 134 -8.52 -7.66 -12.59
CA GLN A 134 -9.91 -7.25 -12.43
C GLN A 134 -10.61 -7.05 -13.79
N ASN A 135 -9.89 -6.59 -14.81
CA ASN A 135 -10.44 -6.43 -16.17
C ASN A 135 -11.04 -7.71 -16.74
N PHE A 136 -10.51 -8.87 -16.36
CA PHE A 136 -11.05 -10.18 -16.76
C PHE A 136 -12.50 -10.39 -16.29
N HIS A 137 -12.92 -9.76 -15.21
CA HIS A 137 -14.26 -9.84 -14.63
C HIS A 137 -15.21 -8.76 -15.16
N SER A 138 -14.80 -7.97 -16.16
CA SER A 138 -15.56 -6.88 -16.75
C SER A 138 -15.76 -7.09 -18.26
N PRO A 139 -16.46 -8.18 -18.69
CA PRO A 139 -16.50 -8.60 -20.09
C PRO A 139 -17.19 -7.60 -21.03
N GLU A 140 -18.08 -6.76 -20.49
CA GLU A 140 -18.81 -5.74 -21.27
C GLU A 140 -18.10 -4.37 -21.26
N ARG A 141 -16.94 -4.23 -20.61
CA ARG A 141 -16.20 -2.98 -20.53
C ARG A 141 -15.34 -2.79 -21.80
N PRO A 142 -15.66 -1.79 -22.68
CA PRO A 142 -15.05 -1.71 -24.00
C PRO A 142 -13.65 -1.11 -24.03
N ASP A 143 -13.24 -0.43 -22.96
CA ASP A 143 -12.02 0.37 -22.85
C ASP A 143 -10.86 -0.40 -22.20
N VAL A 144 -11.03 -1.69 -21.90
CA VAL A 144 -9.98 -2.49 -21.23
C VAL A 144 -9.73 -3.81 -21.97
N ASP A 145 -8.52 -4.33 -21.84
CA ASP A 145 -8.13 -5.66 -22.30
C ASP A 145 -8.50 -6.71 -21.23
N GLN A 146 -9.61 -7.42 -21.47
CA GLN A 146 -10.08 -8.50 -20.57
C GLN A 146 -9.09 -9.67 -20.50
N GLN A 147 -8.26 -9.87 -21.52
CA GLN A 147 -7.27 -10.94 -21.56
C GLN A 147 -5.88 -10.47 -21.14
N GLY A 148 -5.73 -9.22 -20.74
CA GLY A 148 -4.44 -8.59 -20.42
C GLY A 148 -3.61 -9.35 -19.38
N ARG A 149 -4.27 -10.06 -18.45
CA ARG A 149 -3.60 -10.88 -17.43
C ARG A 149 -2.92 -12.14 -18.02
N GLU A 150 -3.36 -12.65 -19.18
CA GLU A 150 -2.88 -13.92 -19.75
C GLU A 150 -1.40 -13.90 -20.16
N ARG A 151 -0.83 -12.71 -20.41
CA ARG A 151 0.60 -12.55 -20.65
C ARG A 151 1.48 -13.01 -19.49
N TRP A 152 0.93 -13.13 -18.28
CA TRP A 152 1.63 -13.64 -17.11
C TRP A 152 1.21 -15.06 -16.70
N ARG A 153 0.43 -15.75 -17.53
CA ARG A 153 0.10 -17.15 -17.24
C ARG A 153 1.38 -17.99 -17.19
N GLY A 154 1.58 -18.67 -16.12
CA GLY A 154 2.85 -19.37 -15.85
C GLY A 154 3.79 -18.63 -14.89
N HIS A 155 3.51 -17.36 -14.55
CA HIS A 155 4.23 -16.70 -13.48
C HIS A 155 3.87 -17.35 -12.11
N PRO A 156 4.84 -17.58 -11.19
CA PRO A 156 4.59 -18.26 -9.92
C PRO A 156 3.46 -17.67 -9.07
N HIS A 157 3.20 -16.36 -9.22
CA HIS A 157 2.18 -15.64 -8.45
C HIS A 157 0.85 -15.42 -9.21
N PHE A 158 0.73 -15.94 -10.44
CA PHE A 158 -0.46 -15.74 -11.26
C PHE A 158 -1.72 -16.28 -10.60
N GLU A 159 -1.69 -17.51 -10.12
CA GLU A 159 -2.88 -18.17 -9.53
C GLU A 159 -3.34 -17.48 -8.26
N TRP A 160 -2.40 -16.97 -7.47
CA TRP A 160 -2.76 -16.17 -6.30
C TRP A 160 -3.45 -14.86 -6.69
N ALA A 161 -2.90 -14.10 -7.64
CA ALA A 161 -3.51 -12.87 -8.09
C ALA A 161 -4.90 -13.10 -8.71
N ALA A 162 -5.06 -14.15 -9.51
CA ALA A 162 -6.35 -14.55 -10.07
C ALA A 162 -7.36 -14.91 -8.98
N THR A 163 -6.93 -15.66 -7.97
CA THR A 163 -7.78 -16.04 -6.82
C THR A 163 -8.16 -14.83 -5.98
N PHE A 164 -7.19 -13.97 -5.65
CA PHE A 164 -7.42 -12.77 -4.86
C PHE A 164 -8.47 -11.87 -5.51
N VAL A 165 -8.27 -11.54 -6.78
CA VAL A 165 -9.19 -10.66 -7.51
C VAL A 165 -10.57 -11.32 -7.66
N ALA A 166 -10.64 -12.60 -8.00
CA ALA A 166 -11.93 -13.29 -8.16
C ALA A 166 -12.75 -13.35 -6.87
N LYS A 167 -12.08 -13.56 -5.73
CA LYS A 167 -12.78 -13.81 -4.46
C LYS A 167 -12.95 -12.58 -3.59
N TYR A 168 -11.95 -11.71 -3.52
CA TYR A 168 -11.86 -10.67 -2.50
C TYR A 168 -11.97 -9.25 -3.05
N ASP A 169 -11.61 -9.03 -4.33
CA ASP A 169 -11.67 -7.72 -4.96
C ASP A 169 -12.99 -7.55 -5.75
N GLN A 170 -13.13 -8.17 -6.91
CA GLN A 170 -14.27 -7.97 -7.79
C GLN A 170 -15.62 -8.41 -7.18
N ALA A 171 -15.62 -9.21 -6.14
CA ALA A 171 -16.81 -9.66 -5.43
C ALA A 171 -17.23 -8.74 -4.25
N ALA A 172 -16.44 -7.72 -3.92
CA ALA A 172 -16.61 -6.88 -2.73
C ALA A 172 -17.45 -5.61 -2.98
N PHE A 173 -18.59 -5.73 -3.67
CA PHE A 173 -19.48 -4.62 -4.03
C PHE A 173 -20.91 -4.75 -3.48
N ASP A 174 -21.13 -5.60 -2.50
CA ASP A 174 -22.44 -5.80 -1.87
C ASP A 174 -22.69 -4.75 -0.77
N PRO A 175 -23.71 -3.88 -0.93
CA PRO A 175 -24.03 -2.83 0.04
C PRO A 175 -24.61 -3.37 1.35
N VAL A 176 -25.09 -4.62 1.38
CA VAL A 176 -25.67 -5.25 2.57
C VAL A 176 -24.74 -6.28 3.21
N TYR A 177 -23.54 -6.50 2.66
CA TYR A 177 -22.57 -7.40 3.24
C TYR A 177 -22.21 -6.98 4.67
N ASP A 178 -22.25 -7.93 5.62
CA ASP A 178 -21.89 -7.70 7.01
C ASP A 178 -20.37 -7.58 7.17
N CYS A 179 -19.83 -6.37 6.94
CA CYS A 179 -18.40 -6.09 7.09
C CYS A 179 -18.01 -5.97 8.56
N ALA A 180 -16.89 -6.57 8.93
CA ALA A 180 -16.23 -6.25 10.19
C ALA A 180 -15.82 -4.76 10.20
N PRO A 181 -15.91 -4.07 11.34
CA PRO A 181 -15.47 -2.68 11.46
C PRO A 181 -13.94 -2.58 11.39
N LEU A 182 -13.43 -1.37 11.07
CA LEU A 182 -11.99 -1.13 10.88
C LEU A 182 -11.16 -1.55 12.09
N GLU A 183 -11.69 -1.38 13.28
CA GLU A 183 -11.04 -1.69 14.56
C GLU A 183 -10.63 -3.17 14.70
N VAL A 184 -11.30 -4.06 13.97
CA VAL A 184 -10.92 -5.50 13.91
C VAL A 184 -9.60 -5.69 13.16
N PHE A 185 -9.33 -4.86 12.17
CA PHE A 185 -8.15 -4.95 11.30
C PHE A 185 -6.96 -4.14 11.81
N GLU A 186 -7.17 -3.09 12.60
CA GLU A 186 -6.09 -2.23 13.12
C GLU A 186 -4.95 -3.02 13.78
N PRO A 187 -5.22 -4.02 14.67
CA PRO A 187 -4.15 -4.82 15.25
C PRO A 187 -3.36 -5.64 14.22
N LEU A 188 -4.01 -6.09 13.14
CA LEU A 188 -3.34 -6.82 12.05
C LEU A 188 -2.39 -5.90 11.28
N VAL A 189 -2.86 -4.68 10.95
CA VAL A 189 -2.04 -3.66 10.29
C VAL A 189 -0.81 -3.34 11.14
N HIS A 190 -0.99 -3.12 12.45
CA HIS A 190 0.12 -2.89 13.38
C HIS A 190 1.14 -4.03 13.36
N ARG A 191 0.71 -5.30 13.38
CA ARG A 191 1.62 -6.45 13.35
C ARG A 191 2.37 -6.60 12.02
N VAL A 192 1.71 -6.33 10.90
CA VAL A 192 2.38 -6.37 9.59
C VAL A 192 3.46 -5.29 9.50
N PHE A 193 3.16 -4.05 9.87
CA PHE A 193 4.14 -2.96 9.83
C PHE A 193 5.22 -3.04 10.92
N ALA A 194 5.04 -3.85 11.96
CA ALA A 194 6.06 -4.12 12.97
C ALA A 194 7.10 -5.18 12.53
N ARG A 195 6.92 -5.82 11.38
CA ARG A 195 7.90 -6.74 10.81
C ARG A 195 9.20 -6.01 10.48
N THR A 196 10.32 -6.72 10.49
CA THR A 196 11.57 -6.17 9.98
C THR A 196 11.42 -5.84 8.49
N PRO A 197 11.63 -4.58 8.08
CA PRO A 197 11.51 -4.20 6.69
C PRO A 197 12.49 -4.98 5.81
N GLN A 198 12.00 -5.56 4.72
CA GLN A 198 12.83 -6.22 3.73
C GLN A 198 13.37 -5.18 2.74
N PRO A 199 14.65 -5.27 2.35
CA PRO A 199 15.19 -4.45 1.27
C PRO A 199 14.39 -4.70 -0.02
N ARG A 200 14.03 -3.63 -0.72
CA ARG A 200 13.47 -3.72 -2.06
C ARG A 200 14.51 -3.26 -3.08
N PRO A 201 14.52 -3.85 -4.29
CA PRO A 201 15.33 -3.34 -5.38
C PRO A 201 15.05 -1.84 -5.57
N GLN A 202 16.10 -1.03 -5.54
CA GLN A 202 15.99 0.39 -5.87
C GLN A 202 16.20 0.57 -7.37
N PHE A 203 15.66 1.65 -7.94
CA PHE A 203 15.75 1.99 -9.37
C PHE A 203 17.18 1.88 -9.97
N GLN A 204 18.21 1.87 -9.14
CA GLN A 204 19.61 1.74 -9.60
C GLN A 204 19.94 0.36 -10.21
N ASP A 205 19.17 -0.67 -9.90
CA ASP A 205 19.41 -2.00 -10.43
C ASP A 205 18.78 -2.20 -11.84
N GLU A 206 17.75 -1.43 -12.17
CA GLU A 206 17.09 -1.47 -13.49
C GLU A 206 17.96 -0.80 -14.58
N VAL A 207 18.67 0.27 -14.24
CA VAL A 207 19.57 0.99 -15.18
C VAL A 207 20.77 0.15 -15.60
N ARG A 208 21.22 -0.81 -14.77
CA ARG A 208 22.33 -1.71 -15.12
C ARG A 208 21.93 -2.78 -16.14
N ASN A 209 20.72 -3.29 -16.07
CA ASN A 209 20.24 -4.33 -16.97
C ASN A 209 20.00 -3.80 -18.39
N ASP A 210 19.56 -2.55 -18.53
CA ASP A 210 19.34 -1.93 -19.84
C ASP A 210 20.65 -1.65 -20.58
N GLN A 211 21.72 -1.30 -19.86
CA GLN A 211 23.04 -1.05 -20.47
C GLN A 211 23.77 -2.34 -20.90
N GLU A 212 23.50 -3.48 -20.26
CA GLU A 212 24.07 -4.77 -20.64
C GLU A 212 23.36 -5.40 -21.86
N GLN A 213 22.11 -5.01 -22.14
CA GLN A 213 21.36 -5.46 -23.30
C GLN A 213 21.65 -4.65 -24.58
N GLU A 214 22.10 -3.39 -24.47
CA GLU A 214 22.48 -2.58 -25.63
C GLU A 214 23.91 -2.86 -26.15
N THR A 215 24.71 -3.66 -25.41
CA THR A 215 26.10 -3.99 -25.76
C THR A 215 26.30 -5.45 -26.20
N SER A 216 25.24 -6.20 -26.39
CA SER A 216 25.23 -7.57 -26.93
C SER A 216 24.56 -7.62 -28.30
#